data_7d1f25fcb55651a93f705f2266432df0
#
_entry.id   7d1f25fcb55651a93f705f2266432df0
#
_cell.length_a   1.000
_cell.length_b   1.000
_cell.length_c   1.000
_cell.angle_alpha   90.00
_cell.angle_beta   90.00
_cell.angle_gamma   90.00
#
_symmetry.space_group_name_H-M   'P 1'
#
loop_
_entity.id
_entity.type
_entity.pdbx_description
1 polymer ?
#
loop_
_entity_poly.entity_id
_entity_poly.type
_entity_poly.pdbx_seq_one_letter_code
_entity_poly.pdbx_strand_id
1 'polypeptide(L)'
;MQELILAIAGLILELLVFFCAGSLLTRILKIKAEITMELVLGYLLYFAVFEILAVPMTLKWVKLSAFSYLWMAIMAACVLAACLFAHKLWKGQLDRIGEIFRKHSLLLLLVAAAVILQCFLVAAYQDVTADATHYIGAVSTSVYTDTLARYSPLTGVIQRNFNLRYDLSAYPMNNAVWCVLLGIHPIVQSKVVMSVINMLMINLLIYQI
;
A
#
# COMPACT_ATOMS: atom_id res chain seq x y z
N MET A 1 21.51 -3.93 -3.59
CA MET A 1 20.78 -4.77 -4.58
C MET A 1 19.60 -5.51 -3.93
N GLN A 2 19.80 -6.17 -2.78
CA GLN A 2 18.73 -6.90 -2.07
C GLN A 2 17.53 -5.99 -1.71
N GLU A 3 17.75 -4.82 -1.12
CA GLU A 3 16.70 -3.85 -0.77
C GLU A 3 15.86 -3.40 -1.98
N LEU A 4 16.49 -3.23 -3.14
CA LEU A 4 15.77 -2.86 -4.36
C LEU A 4 14.84 -3.99 -4.83
N ILE A 5 15.31 -5.23 -4.76
CA ILE A 5 14.50 -6.40 -5.12
C ILE A 5 13.29 -6.52 -4.17
N LEU A 6 13.52 -6.36 -2.87
CA LEU A 6 12.46 -6.39 -1.86
C LEU A 6 11.45 -5.25 -2.06
N ALA A 7 11.94 -4.04 -2.37
CA ALA A 7 11.07 -2.89 -2.66
C ALA A 7 10.18 -3.14 -3.90
N ILE A 8 10.75 -3.68 -4.98
CA ILE A 8 9.99 -4.02 -6.18
C ILE A 8 8.98 -5.13 -5.88
N ALA A 9 9.38 -6.16 -5.15
CA ALA A 9 8.48 -7.24 -4.75
C ALA A 9 7.32 -6.71 -3.87
N GLY A 10 7.61 -5.85 -2.91
CA GLY A 10 6.63 -5.18 -2.06
C GLY A 10 5.64 -4.38 -2.89
N LEU A 11 6.13 -3.54 -3.80
CA LEU A 11 5.30 -2.74 -4.71
C LEU A 11 4.34 -3.63 -5.51
N ILE A 12 4.86 -4.70 -6.12
CA ILE A 12 4.04 -5.63 -6.92
C ILE A 12 2.99 -6.32 -6.06
N LEU A 13 3.36 -6.79 -4.87
CA LEU A 13 2.44 -7.48 -3.96
C LEU A 13 1.34 -6.55 -3.45
N GLU A 14 1.67 -5.32 -3.06
CA GLU A 14 0.68 -4.34 -2.62
C GLU A 14 -0.31 -4.01 -3.74
N LEU A 15 0.18 -3.73 -4.95
CA LEU A 15 -0.68 -3.47 -6.11
C LEU A 15 -1.56 -4.67 -6.47
N LEU A 16 -1.04 -5.89 -6.36
CA LEU A 16 -1.83 -7.11 -6.57
C LEU A 16 -2.97 -7.22 -5.55
N VAL A 17 -2.69 -6.98 -4.27
CA VAL A 17 -3.71 -7.01 -3.21
C VAL A 17 -4.78 -5.95 -3.45
N PHE A 18 -4.38 -4.72 -3.81
CA PHE A 18 -5.34 -3.65 -4.13
C PHE A 18 -6.21 -4.04 -5.32
N PHE A 19 -5.63 -4.55 -6.39
CA PHE A 19 -6.39 -5.01 -7.54
C PHE A 19 -7.38 -6.12 -7.18
N CYS A 20 -6.96 -7.12 -6.41
CA CYS A 20 -7.81 -8.21 -5.96
C CYS A 20 -8.97 -7.72 -5.08
N ALA A 21 -8.69 -6.81 -4.14
CA ALA A 21 -9.70 -6.23 -3.26
C ALA A 21 -10.74 -5.41 -4.07
N GLY A 22 -10.29 -4.62 -5.02
CA GLY A 22 -11.17 -3.84 -5.89
C GLY A 22 -12.02 -4.70 -6.82
N SER A 23 -11.42 -5.74 -7.41
CA SER A 23 -12.15 -6.69 -8.27
C SER A 23 -13.24 -7.44 -7.50
N LEU A 24 -12.99 -7.80 -6.23
CA LEU A 24 -14.01 -8.39 -5.37
C LEU A 24 -15.11 -7.39 -5.04
N LEU A 25 -14.75 -6.16 -4.69
CA LEU A 25 -15.70 -5.10 -4.35
C LEU A 25 -16.64 -4.80 -5.52
N THR A 26 -16.08 -4.59 -6.72
CA THR A 26 -16.86 -4.29 -7.93
C THR A 26 -17.80 -5.43 -8.29
N ARG A 27 -17.35 -6.69 -8.09
CA ARG A 27 -18.18 -7.86 -8.28
C ARG A 27 -19.33 -7.94 -7.29
N ILE A 28 -19.06 -7.74 -6.00
CA ILE A 28 -20.09 -7.77 -4.94
C ILE A 28 -21.15 -6.68 -5.20
N LEU A 29 -20.71 -5.49 -5.56
CA LEU A 29 -21.58 -4.35 -5.85
C LEU A 29 -22.20 -4.40 -7.25
N LYS A 30 -21.81 -5.38 -8.09
CA LYS A 30 -22.25 -5.53 -9.50
C LYS A 30 -21.97 -4.29 -10.35
N ILE A 31 -20.87 -3.58 -10.05
CA ILE A 31 -20.42 -2.40 -10.79
C ILE A 31 -19.52 -2.87 -11.94
N LYS A 32 -19.76 -2.33 -13.13
CA LYS A 32 -18.82 -2.48 -14.26
C LYS A 32 -17.73 -1.44 -14.11
N ALA A 33 -16.52 -1.89 -13.78
CA ALA A 33 -15.36 -1.03 -13.60
C ALA A 33 -14.22 -1.46 -14.53
N GLU A 34 -13.37 -0.52 -14.90
CA GLU A 34 -12.11 -0.77 -15.56
C GLU A 34 -11.04 -1.15 -14.51
N ILE A 35 -9.94 -1.75 -14.97
CA ILE A 35 -8.83 -2.18 -14.10
C ILE A 35 -8.31 -1.01 -13.24
N THR A 36 -8.20 0.17 -13.83
CA THR A 36 -7.76 1.40 -13.14
C THR A 36 -8.68 1.77 -11.98
N MET A 37 -9.99 1.70 -12.19
CA MET A 37 -10.98 1.95 -11.14
C MET A 37 -10.96 0.83 -10.09
N GLU A 38 -10.84 -0.43 -10.49
CA GLU A 38 -10.71 -1.54 -9.54
C GLU A 38 -9.50 -1.36 -8.64
N LEU A 39 -8.34 -0.94 -9.19
CA LEU A 39 -7.13 -0.71 -8.42
C LEU A 39 -7.32 0.42 -7.38
N VAL A 40 -7.93 1.54 -7.78
CA VAL A 40 -8.22 2.66 -6.88
C VAL A 40 -9.21 2.28 -5.78
N LEU A 41 -10.32 1.62 -6.15
CA LEU A 41 -11.31 1.15 -5.17
C LEU A 41 -10.72 0.14 -4.19
N GLY A 42 -9.85 -0.73 -4.70
CA GLY A 42 -9.14 -1.70 -3.86
C GLY A 42 -8.15 -1.05 -2.89
N TYR A 43 -7.42 -0.03 -3.33
CA TYR A 43 -6.56 0.78 -2.46
C TYR A 43 -7.36 1.42 -1.33
N LEU A 44 -8.48 2.06 -1.64
CA LEU A 44 -9.34 2.69 -0.64
C LEU A 44 -9.93 1.65 0.33
N LEU A 45 -10.45 0.53 -0.19
CA LEU A 45 -10.98 -0.55 0.63
C LEU A 45 -9.91 -1.17 1.54
N TYR A 46 -8.72 -1.40 1.00
CA TYR A 46 -7.59 -1.95 1.74
C TYR A 46 -7.27 -1.09 2.97
N PHE A 47 -7.08 0.22 2.78
CA PHE A 47 -6.77 1.11 3.90
C PHE A 47 -7.93 1.26 4.88
N ALA A 48 -9.17 1.28 4.41
CA ALA A 48 -10.35 1.33 5.29
C ALA A 48 -10.42 0.08 6.18
N VAL A 49 -10.27 -1.12 5.62
CA VAL A 49 -10.27 -2.37 6.40
C VAL A 49 -9.06 -2.46 7.31
N PHE A 50 -7.88 -2.05 6.82
CA PHE A 50 -6.66 -2.02 7.62
C PHE A 50 -6.84 -1.14 8.87
N GLU A 51 -7.36 0.07 8.72
CA GLU A 51 -7.57 1.01 9.82
C GLU A 51 -8.56 0.48 10.85
N ILE A 52 -9.68 -0.09 10.40
CA ILE A 52 -10.68 -0.71 11.28
C ILE A 52 -10.05 -1.80 12.17
N LEU A 53 -9.07 -2.53 11.67
CA LEU A 53 -8.40 -3.58 12.42
C LEU A 53 -7.17 -3.05 13.19
N ALA A 54 -6.36 -2.20 12.60
CA ALA A 54 -5.12 -1.71 13.18
C ALA A 54 -5.35 -0.85 14.42
N VAL A 55 -6.34 0.06 14.38
CA VAL A 55 -6.63 0.96 15.51
C VAL A 55 -6.95 0.21 16.80
N PRO A 56 -7.91 -0.75 16.84
CA PRO A 56 -8.14 -1.53 18.06
C PRO A 56 -6.94 -2.35 18.51
N MET A 57 -6.13 -2.87 17.58
CA MET A 57 -4.93 -3.65 17.91
C MET A 57 -3.84 -2.77 18.54
N THR A 58 -3.68 -1.54 18.05
CA THR A 58 -2.78 -0.54 18.64
C THR A 58 -3.21 -0.19 20.06
N LEU A 59 -4.50 0.08 20.29
CA LEU A 59 -5.03 0.40 21.61
C LEU A 59 -4.89 -0.75 22.61
N LYS A 60 -4.88 -2.00 22.13
CA LYS A 60 -4.68 -3.19 22.95
C LYS A 60 -3.22 -3.60 23.09
N TRP A 61 -2.28 -2.83 22.59
CA TRP A 61 -0.85 -3.12 22.66
C TRP A 61 -0.47 -4.49 22.05
N VAL A 62 -1.15 -4.89 20.97
CA VAL A 62 -0.84 -6.12 20.25
C VAL A 62 0.54 -5.99 19.61
N LYS A 63 1.31 -7.08 19.57
CA LYS A 63 2.60 -7.13 18.89
C LYS A 63 2.44 -6.87 17.39
N LEU A 64 3.36 -6.09 16.81
CA LEU A 64 3.37 -5.81 15.37
C LEU A 64 3.47 -7.11 14.57
N SER A 65 4.35 -8.04 14.97
CA SER A 65 4.50 -9.33 14.28
C SER A 65 3.18 -10.13 14.26
N ALA A 66 2.47 -10.22 15.37
CA ALA A 66 1.20 -10.93 15.46
C ALA A 66 0.14 -10.29 14.55
N PHE A 67 0.05 -8.96 14.54
CA PHE A 67 -0.85 -8.23 13.66
C PHE A 67 -0.44 -8.40 12.18
N SER A 68 0.85 -8.39 11.86
CA SER A 68 1.36 -8.59 10.50
C SER A 68 0.98 -9.95 9.93
N TYR A 69 1.09 -11.02 10.70
CA TYR A 69 0.66 -12.36 10.26
C TYR A 69 -0.86 -12.46 10.09
N LEU A 70 -1.64 -11.84 10.98
CA LEU A 70 -3.10 -11.76 10.81
C LEU A 70 -3.44 -11.03 9.51
N TRP A 71 -2.81 -9.89 9.27
CA TRP A 71 -3.03 -9.10 8.06
C TRP A 71 -2.62 -9.85 6.80
N MET A 72 -1.48 -10.54 6.83
CA MET A 72 -1.06 -11.42 5.73
C MET A 72 -2.09 -12.49 5.42
N ALA A 73 -2.68 -13.12 6.44
CA ALA A 73 -3.73 -14.13 6.24
C ALA A 73 -4.99 -13.52 5.59
N ILE A 74 -5.38 -12.30 5.98
CA ILE A 74 -6.50 -11.56 5.37
C ILE A 74 -6.20 -11.23 3.90
N MET A 75 -5.00 -10.72 3.61
CA MET A 75 -4.58 -10.44 2.22
C MET A 75 -4.57 -11.71 1.37
N ALA A 76 -4.02 -12.80 1.89
CA ALA A 76 -4.01 -14.09 1.19
C ALA A 76 -5.43 -14.60 0.92
N ALA A 77 -6.33 -14.51 1.89
CA ALA A 77 -7.73 -14.86 1.70
C ALA A 77 -8.43 -13.97 0.66
N CYS A 78 -8.13 -12.68 0.64
CA CYS A 78 -8.62 -11.74 -0.37
C CYS A 78 -8.15 -12.15 -1.78
N VAL A 79 -6.86 -12.42 -1.96
CA VAL A 79 -6.30 -12.86 -3.25
C VAL A 79 -6.91 -14.18 -3.70
N LEU A 80 -7.02 -15.17 -2.81
CA LEU A 80 -7.67 -16.45 -3.12
C LEU A 80 -9.14 -16.26 -3.52
N ALA A 81 -9.90 -15.46 -2.79
CA ALA A 81 -11.28 -15.15 -3.12
C ALA A 81 -11.40 -14.46 -4.49
N ALA A 82 -10.50 -13.51 -4.79
CA ALA A 82 -10.47 -12.86 -6.08
C ALA A 82 -10.17 -13.84 -7.22
N CYS A 83 -9.20 -14.73 -7.04
CA CYS A 83 -8.90 -15.80 -8.01
C CYS A 83 -10.10 -16.71 -8.26
N LEU A 84 -10.85 -17.05 -7.22
CA LEU A 84 -12.01 -17.94 -7.35
C LEU A 84 -13.23 -17.25 -8.00
N PHE A 85 -13.48 -16.02 -7.62
CA PHE A 85 -14.73 -15.34 -7.97
C PHE A 85 -14.61 -14.28 -9.05
N ALA A 86 -13.43 -13.68 -9.27
CA ALA A 86 -13.24 -12.57 -10.18
C ALA A 86 -12.43 -12.91 -11.46
N HIS A 87 -11.76 -14.06 -11.54
CA HIS A 87 -10.85 -14.41 -12.64
C HIS A 87 -11.49 -14.31 -14.05
N LYS A 88 -12.80 -14.62 -14.16
CA LYS A 88 -13.51 -14.53 -15.46
C LYS A 88 -13.60 -13.10 -15.99
N LEU A 89 -13.63 -12.09 -15.10
CA LEU A 89 -13.67 -10.67 -15.49
C LEU A 89 -12.31 -10.22 -16.02
N TRP A 90 -11.23 -10.73 -15.45
CA TRP A 90 -9.87 -10.32 -15.80
C TRP A 90 -9.49 -10.63 -17.25
N LYS A 91 -9.95 -11.79 -17.78
CA LYS A 91 -9.63 -12.16 -19.15
C LYS A 91 -10.11 -11.12 -20.17
N GLY A 92 -11.36 -10.68 -20.08
CA GLY A 92 -11.89 -9.66 -20.97
C GLY A 92 -11.25 -8.27 -20.79
N GLN A 93 -10.79 -7.95 -19.57
CA GLN A 93 -10.07 -6.70 -19.31
C GLN A 93 -8.64 -6.75 -19.88
N LEU A 94 -7.94 -7.87 -19.77
CA LEU A 94 -6.60 -8.06 -20.35
C LEU A 94 -6.62 -8.01 -21.88
N ASP A 95 -7.64 -8.57 -22.50
CA ASP A 95 -7.82 -8.51 -23.95
C ASP A 95 -7.99 -7.05 -24.43
N ARG A 96 -8.80 -6.24 -23.72
CA ARG A 96 -8.96 -4.81 -24.00
C ARG A 96 -7.66 -4.03 -23.83
N ILE A 97 -6.88 -4.29 -22.78
CA ILE A 97 -5.58 -3.66 -22.59
C ILE A 97 -4.66 -3.99 -23.78
N GLY A 98 -4.62 -5.24 -24.22
CA GLY A 98 -3.84 -5.65 -25.38
C GLY A 98 -4.21 -4.89 -26.66
N GLU A 99 -5.50 -4.64 -26.87
CA GLU A 99 -5.98 -3.83 -28.01
C GLU A 99 -5.56 -2.36 -27.90
N ILE A 100 -5.68 -1.75 -26.72
CA ILE A 100 -5.28 -0.36 -26.47
C ILE A 100 -3.77 -0.21 -26.67
N PHE A 101 -2.96 -1.14 -26.16
CA PHE A 101 -1.51 -1.14 -26.36
C PHE A 101 -1.14 -1.20 -27.84
N ARG A 102 -1.83 -2.05 -28.63
CA ARG A 102 -1.57 -2.17 -30.05
C ARG A 102 -1.96 -0.92 -30.84
N LYS A 103 -3.05 -0.26 -30.46
CA LYS A 103 -3.59 0.91 -31.17
C LYS A 103 -2.88 2.22 -30.80
N HIS A 104 -2.43 2.37 -29.55
CA HIS A 104 -1.90 3.62 -29.02
C HIS A 104 -0.52 3.47 -28.37
N SER A 105 0.31 2.57 -28.88
CA SER A 105 1.60 2.20 -28.28
C SER A 105 2.53 3.39 -27.98
N LEU A 106 2.65 4.35 -28.92
CA LEU A 106 3.51 5.52 -28.74
C LEU A 106 2.99 6.43 -27.61
N LEU A 107 1.68 6.70 -27.58
CA LEU A 107 1.07 7.52 -26.53
C LEU A 107 1.25 6.86 -25.16
N LEU A 108 1.01 5.56 -25.07
CA LEU A 108 1.20 4.81 -23.83
C LEU A 108 2.65 4.79 -23.37
N LEU A 109 3.60 4.71 -24.31
CA LEU A 109 5.03 4.81 -23.98
C LEU A 109 5.36 6.18 -23.37
N LEU A 110 4.87 7.27 -23.94
CA LEU A 110 5.08 8.62 -23.44
C LEU A 110 4.46 8.82 -22.05
N VAL A 111 3.22 8.35 -21.84
CA VAL A 111 2.54 8.39 -20.54
C VAL A 111 3.29 7.54 -19.50
N ALA A 112 3.70 6.33 -19.87
CA ALA A 112 4.48 5.47 -18.98
C ALA A 112 5.83 6.12 -18.59
N ALA A 113 6.54 6.73 -19.55
CA ALA A 113 7.78 7.45 -19.27
C ALA A 113 7.55 8.64 -18.33
N ALA A 114 6.47 9.40 -18.50
CA ALA A 114 6.13 10.50 -17.62
C ALA A 114 5.80 10.03 -16.19
N VAL A 115 5.02 8.95 -16.05
CA VAL A 115 4.70 8.36 -14.75
C VAL A 115 5.96 7.80 -14.07
N ILE A 116 6.82 7.11 -14.82
CA ILE A 116 8.09 6.60 -14.27
C ILE A 116 8.97 7.76 -13.78
N LEU A 117 9.06 8.84 -14.56
CA LEU A 117 9.82 10.04 -14.16
C LEU A 117 9.23 10.66 -12.88
N GLN A 118 7.90 10.78 -12.78
CA GLN A 118 7.25 11.27 -11.56
C GLN A 118 7.54 10.38 -10.35
N CYS A 119 7.42 9.07 -10.50
CA CYS A 119 7.72 8.11 -9.44
C CYS A 119 9.20 8.21 -9.00
N PHE A 120 10.11 8.34 -9.96
CA PHE A 120 11.53 8.53 -9.68
C PHE A 120 11.80 9.83 -8.90
N LEU A 121 11.22 10.95 -9.34
CA LEU A 121 11.38 12.23 -8.67
C LEU A 121 10.83 12.21 -7.23
N VAL A 122 9.66 11.60 -7.01
CA VAL A 122 9.07 11.46 -5.68
C VAL A 122 9.92 10.56 -4.77
N ALA A 123 10.44 9.45 -5.30
CA ALA A 123 11.29 8.54 -4.54
C ALA A 123 12.68 9.17 -4.23
N ALA A 124 13.22 9.96 -5.16
CA ALA A 124 14.51 10.63 -4.99
C ALA A 124 14.42 11.90 -4.13
N TYR A 125 13.24 12.53 -4.05
CA TYR A 125 13.05 13.75 -3.25
C TYR A 125 13.16 13.43 -1.76
N GLN A 126 14.05 14.13 -1.09
CA GLN A 126 14.25 13.99 0.35
C GLN A 126 13.52 15.13 1.08
N ASP A 127 12.33 14.80 1.56
CA ASP A 127 11.63 15.68 2.47
C ASP A 127 12.17 15.50 3.90
N VAL A 128 12.69 16.58 4.47
CA VAL A 128 13.25 16.63 5.84
C VAL A 128 12.31 17.34 6.81
N THR A 129 11.03 17.42 6.49
CA THR A 129 10.04 18.00 7.40
C THR A 129 9.93 17.20 8.70
N ALA A 130 9.52 17.89 9.76
CA ALA A 130 9.30 17.26 11.07
C ALA A 130 8.27 16.13 10.99
N ASP A 131 7.20 16.30 10.19
CA ASP A 131 6.16 15.28 10.00
C ASP A 131 6.70 14.03 9.29
N ALA A 132 7.46 14.19 8.20
CA ALA A 132 8.07 13.07 7.50
C ALA A 132 9.03 12.28 8.41
N THR A 133 9.83 12.98 9.20
CA THR A 133 10.74 12.37 10.17
C THR A 133 9.96 11.62 11.27
N HIS A 134 8.84 12.19 11.74
CA HIS A 134 7.99 11.55 12.74
C HIS A 134 7.39 10.24 12.21
N TYR A 135 6.80 10.25 11.00
CA TYR A 135 6.19 9.04 10.43
C TYR A 135 7.21 7.94 10.16
N ILE A 136 8.37 8.27 9.59
CA ILE A 136 9.44 7.28 9.37
C ILE A 136 9.97 6.74 10.71
N GLY A 137 10.13 7.63 11.70
CA GLY A 137 10.49 7.26 13.06
C GLY A 137 9.49 6.29 13.69
N ALA A 138 8.18 6.54 13.50
CA ALA A 138 7.12 5.66 14.00
C ALA A 138 7.18 4.26 13.36
N VAL A 139 7.40 4.17 12.04
CA VAL A 139 7.60 2.89 11.35
C VAL A 139 8.82 2.16 11.90
N SER A 140 9.97 2.84 11.97
CA SER A 140 11.23 2.28 12.44
C SER A 140 11.10 1.77 13.89
N THR A 141 10.57 2.61 14.79
CA THR A 141 10.39 2.26 16.19
C THR A 141 9.47 1.06 16.34
N SER A 142 8.35 1.03 15.60
CA SER A 142 7.41 -0.10 15.62
C SER A 142 8.07 -1.40 15.18
N VAL A 143 8.86 -1.38 14.11
CA VAL A 143 9.58 -2.55 13.60
C VAL A 143 10.62 -3.05 14.60
N TYR A 144 11.47 -2.16 15.14
CA TYR A 144 12.55 -2.55 16.06
C TYR A 144 12.06 -2.97 17.43
N THR A 145 10.90 -2.51 17.88
CA THR A 145 10.34 -2.86 19.21
C THR A 145 9.27 -3.93 19.13
N ASP A 146 8.91 -4.40 17.94
CA ASP A 146 7.79 -5.32 17.70
C ASP A 146 6.48 -4.82 18.33
N THR A 147 6.17 -3.52 18.18
CA THR A 147 4.96 -2.92 18.76
C THR A 147 4.24 -2.03 17.75
N LEU A 148 2.95 -1.82 17.94
CA LEU A 148 2.15 -0.87 17.15
C LEU A 148 2.15 0.48 17.88
N ALA A 149 3.01 1.42 17.43
CA ALA A 149 3.09 2.81 17.91
C ALA A 149 3.17 2.98 19.44
N ARG A 150 3.74 1.99 20.17
CA ARG A 150 3.82 2.02 21.64
C ARG A 150 4.92 2.95 22.15
N TYR A 151 5.95 3.15 21.36
CA TYR A 151 7.11 3.96 21.73
C TYR A 151 7.13 5.24 20.94
N SER A 152 7.49 6.34 21.59
CA SER A 152 7.65 7.62 20.92
C SER A 152 8.74 7.52 19.84
N PRO A 153 8.45 7.90 18.59
CA PRO A 153 9.43 7.86 17.50
C PRO A 153 10.58 8.83 17.69
N LEU A 154 10.41 9.86 18.55
CA LEU A 154 11.42 10.88 18.77
C LEU A 154 12.33 10.57 19.96
N THR A 155 11.78 9.92 20.99
CA THR A 155 12.50 9.71 22.27
C THR A 155 12.78 8.26 22.58
N GLY A 156 12.12 7.32 21.88
CA GLY A 156 12.20 5.88 22.17
C GLY A 156 11.59 5.46 23.52
N VAL A 157 10.89 6.38 24.21
CA VAL A 157 10.26 6.11 25.51
C VAL A 157 8.84 5.59 25.30
N ILE A 158 8.39 4.70 26.19
CA ILE A 158 7.01 4.20 26.16
C ILE A 158 6.04 5.36 26.30
N GLN A 159 5.10 5.46 25.38
CA GLN A 159 4.03 6.45 25.42
C GLN A 159 2.99 6.04 26.45
N ARG A 160 2.65 6.95 27.36
CA ARG A 160 1.56 6.74 28.33
C ARG A 160 0.20 7.09 27.75
N ASN A 161 0.17 8.08 26.85
CA ASN A 161 -1.03 8.56 26.18
C ASN A 161 -0.80 8.54 24.68
N PHE A 162 -1.78 8.07 23.92
CA PHE A 162 -1.75 8.14 22.47
C PHE A 162 -1.94 9.56 21.96
N ASN A 163 -1.12 9.95 21.00
CA ASN A 163 -1.43 11.08 20.16
C ASN A 163 -2.35 10.57 19.02
N LEU A 164 -3.66 10.85 19.15
CA LEU A 164 -4.68 10.38 18.21
C LEU A 164 -4.35 10.68 16.74
N ARG A 165 -3.66 11.80 16.48
CA ARG A 165 -3.29 12.19 15.12
C ARG A 165 -2.22 11.30 14.50
N TYR A 166 -1.22 10.90 15.28
CA TYR A 166 -0.03 10.23 14.75
C TYR A 166 -0.02 8.73 15.07
N ASP A 167 -0.40 8.36 16.28
CA ASP A 167 -0.25 6.98 16.77
C ASP A 167 -1.37 6.06 16.29
N LEU A 168 -2.52 6.62 15.89
CA LEU A 168 -3.63 5.87 15.29
C LEU A 168 -3.67 5.98 13.75
N SER A 169 -2.65 6.54 13.14
CA SER A 169 -2.58 6.64 11.69
C SER A 169 -2.32 5.28 11.05
N ALA A 170 -3.19 4.85 10.16
CA ALA A 170 -3.06 3.59 9.42
C ALA A 170 -1.80 3.54 8.54
N TYR A 171 -1.39 4.68 7.99
CA TYR A 171 -0.29 4.77 7.03
C TYR A 171 1.07 4.26 7.58
N PRO A 172 1.61 4.79 8.71
CA PRO A 172 2.86 4.27 9.26
C PRO A 172 2.72 2.84 9.77
N MET A 173 1.54 2.44 10.30
CA MET A 173 1.32 1.06 10.74
C MET A 173 1.36 0.08 9.57
N ASN A 174 0.76 0.43 8.43
CA ASN A 174 0.82 -0.38 7.21
C ASN A 174 2.27 -0.55 6.73
N ASN A 175 3.05 0.53 6.71
CA ASN A 175 4.46 0.46 6.36
C ASN A 175 5.26 -0.45 7.30
N ALA A 176 4.99 -0.39 8.61
CA ALA A 176 5.63 -1.27 9.57
C ALA A 176 5.26 -2.74 9.34
N VAL A 177 4.01 -3.04 9.01
CA VAL A 177 3.54 -4.40 8.67
C VAL A 177 4.31 -4.94 7.46
N TRP A 178 4.43 -4.16 6.38
CA TRP A 178 5.17 -4.59 5.19
C TRP A 178 6.68 -4.76 5.46
N CYS A 179 7.27 -3.92 6.30
CA CYS A 179 8.65 -4.11 6.75
C CYS A 179 8.84 -5.45 7.45
N VAL A 180 7.91 -5.86 8.33
CA VAL A 180 7.97 -7.15 9.03
C VAL A 180 7.77 -8.32 8.07
N LEU A 181 6.81 -8.23 7.15
CA LEU A 181 6.46 -9.32 6.25
C LEU A 181 7.54 -9.61 5.20
N LEU A 182 8.19 -8.58 4.69
CA LEU A 182 9.16 -8.71 3.59
C LEU A 182 10.61 -8.47 4.01
N GLY A 183 10.86 -7.98 5.23
CA GLY A 183 12.20 -7.59 5.66
C GLY A 183 12.74 -6.33 4.99
N ILE A 184 11.85 -5.46 4.46
CA ILE A 184 12.25 -4.19 3.82
C ILE A 184 12.62 -3.18 4.91
N HIS A 185 13.68 -2.41 4.64
CA HIS A 185 14.08 -1.33 5.54
C HIS A 185 12.98 -0.25 5.65
N PRO A 186 12.64 0.25 6.86
CA PRO A 186 11.56 1.21 7.08
C PRO A 186 11.61 2.47 6.20
N ILE A 187 12.81 3.00 5.95
CA ILE A 187 12.99 4.17 5.07
C ILE A 187 12.62 3.82 3.63
N VAL A 188 13.03 2.63 3.14
CA VAL A 188 12.75 2.19 1.78
C VAL A 188 11.24 1.97 1.58
N GLN A 189 10.59 1.29 2.53
CA GLN A 189 9.14 1.08 2.47
C GLN A 189 8.39 2.42 2.47
N SER A 190 8.72 3.32 3.40
CA SER A 190 7.97 4.57 3.57
C SER A 190 8.25 5.61 2.47
N LYS A 191 9.53 5.79 2.07
CA LYS A 191 9.91 6.83 1.10
C LYS A 191 9.90 6.37 -0.35
N VAL A 192 10.13 5.09 -0.62
CA VAL A 192 10.17 4.60 -2.00
C VAL A 192 8.87 3.88 -2.35
N VAL A 193 8.58 2.76 -1.69
CA VAL A 193 7.44 1.91 -2.07
C VAL A 193 6.13 2.67 -1.96
N MET A 194 5.80 3.20 -0.78
CA MET A 194 4.54 3.89 -0.56
C MET A 194 4.44 5.22 -1.31
N SER A 195 5.55 5.94 -1.50
CA SER A 195 5.53 7.17 -2.29
C SER A 195 5.20 6.89 -3.76
N VAL A 196 5.76 5.82 -4.32
CA VAL A 196 5.44 5.36 -5.68
C VAL A 196 3.98 4.92 -5.78
N ILE A 197 3.49 4.12 -4.82
CA ILE A 197 2.08 3.70 -4.77
C ILE A 197 1.15 4.92 -4.74
N ASN A 198 1.40 5.87 -3.85
CA ASN A 198 0.57 7.07 -3.72
C ASN A 198 0.58 7.89 -5.02
N MET A 199 1.74 8.05 -5.66
CA MET A 199 1.83 8.76 -6.94
C MET A 199 1.04 8.02 -8.05
N LEU A 200 1.14 6.70 -8.11
CA LEU A 200 0.35 5.90 -9.06
C LEU A 200 -1.15 6.06 -8.79
N MET A 201 -1.60 5.97 -7.53
CA MET A 201 -3.01 6.14 -7.18
C MET A 201 -3.53 7.53 -7.50
N ILE A 202 -2.76 8.59 -7.29
CA ILE A 202 -3.13 9.96 -7.65
C ILE A 202 -3.30 10.08 -9.18
N ASN A 203 -2.36 9.55 -9.97
CA ASN A 203 -2.48 9.56 -11.44
C ASN A 203 -3.72 8.78 -11.92
N LEU A 204 -4.00 7.62 -11.31
CA LEU A 204 -5.19 6.84 -11.63
C LEU A 204 -6.49 7.55 -11.25
N LEU A 205 -6.52 8.22 -10.11
CA LEU A 205 -7.67 9.05 -9.70
C LEU A 205 -7.93 10.20 -10.66
N ILE A 206 -6.88 10.90 -11.10
CA ILE A 206 -6.99 11.97 -12.09
C ILE A 206 -7.51 11.43 -13.43
N TYR A 207 -7.08 10.23 -13.82
CA TYR A 207 -7.56 9.58 -15.06
C TYR A 207 -9.06 9.26 -15.02
N GLN A 208 -9.64 9.02 -13.82
CA GLN A 208 -11.05 8.68 -13.66
C GLN A 208 -11.99 9.91 -13.68
N ILE A 209 -11.47 11.14 -13.56
CA ILE A 209 -12.22 12.39 -13.62
C ILE A 209 -12.38 12.86 -15.05
#